data_bba28c0077310fa7ddb68480c1726836
#
_entry.id   bba28c0077310fa7ddb68480c1726836
#
_cell.length_a   1.000
_cell.length_b   1.000
_cell.length_c   1.000
_cell.angle_alpha   90.00
_cell.angle_beta   90.00
_cell.angle_gamma   90.00
#
_symmetry.space_group_name_H-M   'P 1'
#
loop_
_entity.id
_entity.type
_entity.pdbx_description
1 polymer ?
#
loop_
_entity_poly.entity_id
_entity_poly.type
_entity_poly.pdbx_seq_one_letter_code
_entity_poly.pdbx_strand_id
1 'polypeptide(L)'
;DPEIIIDKYGADSIRWYLYAVNSPSETKKFSEKDLISLQRRFLNTLWNVYKFYETYASTKKCNLTLKEIKKRKKDLTDLDKWIISRLEATKLEYIKYLDQYDTFKVTQLLDLFVDDLSRWYLRRSRRRLQQPNDTKDYFIASLVLGVILKEIAKLIAPFVPYMGEILWQSLKQKSYINKKSCEEKSVHLATIDNADISLINTKLMKSMNALRDIANKALKQRQELGIKIRQPLASISLEKKMNLSKNMKNILMDEINVKKILFNSKQKEEIYLDQKLTKELVEEGQYRELVRTIQDIRQELNLVPKDKIILSFTNWDLETQTFINKYKTKLLQEVKANRLVFVTIDKFIKQKEIEIQNKKLVLTIALFGNKK
;
A
#
# COMPACT_ATOMS: atom_id res chain seq x y z
N ASP A 1 17.38 -20.28 -24.66
CA ASP A 1 16.31 -20.18 -25.67
C ASP A 1 15.25 -19.19 -25.18
N PRO A 2 14.90 -18.15 -25.98
CA PRO A 2 13.87 -17.17 -25.58
C PRO A 2 12.48 -17.77 -25.35
N GLU A 3 12.08 -18.78 -26.09
CA GLU A 3 10.77 -19.43 -25.98
C GLU A 3 10.57 -20.05 -24.61
N ILE A 4 11.58 -20.77 -24.10
CA ILE A 4 11.54 -21.37 -22.75
C ILE A 4 11.32 -20.30 -21.67
N ILE A 5 11.95 -19.15 -21.84
CA ILE A 5 11.84 -18.05 -20.88
C ILE A 5 10.49 -17.35 -21.01
N ILE A 6 9.96 -17.21 -22.24
CA ILE A 6 8.61 -16.65 -22.48
C ILE A 6 7.55 -17.55 -21.82
N ASP A 7 7.63 -18.86 -22.01
CA ASP A 7 6.70 -19.82 -21.43
C ASP A 7 6.71 -19.80 -19.91
N LYS A 8 7.91 -19.62 -19.32
CA LYS A 8 8.07 -19.63 -17.86
C LYS A 8 7.68 -18.31 -17.18
N TYR A 9 7.98 -17.17 -17.78
CA TYR A 9 7.84 -15.86 -17.14
C TYR A 9 6.87 -14.90 -17.85
N GLY A 10 6.43 -15.22 -19.03
CA GLY A 10 5.59 -14.39 -19.89
C GLY A 10 6.38 -13.34 -20.69
N ALA A 11 5.86 -12.99 -21.86
CA ALA A 11 6.51 -12.05 -22.79
C ALA A 11 6.73 -10.65 -22.18
N ASP A 12 5.75 -10.13 -21.41
CA ASP A 12 5.87 -8.81 -20.76
C ASP A 12 7.02 -8.75 -19.76
N SER A 13 7.32 -9.85 -19.07
CA SER A 13 8.44 -9.90 -18.10
C SER A 13 9.79 -9.77 -18.79
N ILE A 14 9.95 -10.43 -19.93
CA ILE A 14 11.17 -10.35 -20.73
C ILE A 14 11.31 -8.97 -21.36
N ARG A 15 10.22 -8.42 -21.93
CA ARG A 15 10.22 -7.08 -22.49
C ARG A 15 10.63 -6.05 -21.43
N TRP A 16 10.01 -6.11 -20.24
CA TRP A 16 10.36 -5.22 -19.14
C TRP A 16 11.83 -5.37 -18.72
N TYR A 17 12.33 -6.61 -18.59
CA TYR A 17 13.72 -6.88 -18.29
C TYR A 17 14.66 -6.23 -19.29
N LEU A 18 14.42 -6.41 -20.58
CA LEU A 18 15.29 -5.87 -21.64
C LEU A 18 15.36 -4.34 -21.66
N TYR A 19 14.29 -3.66 -21.23
CA TYR A 19 14.30 -2.20 -21.13
C TYR A 19 14.85 -1.68 -19.78
N ALA A 20 14.72 -2.46 -18.70
CA ALA A 20 14.95 -1.99 -17.34
C ALA A 20 16.28 -2.48 -16.72
N VAL A 21 17.02 -3.41 -17.35
CA VAL A 21 18.22 -4.00 -16.74
C VAL A 21 19.42 -3.06 -16.81
N ASN A 22 19.64 -2.39 -17.93
CA ASN A 22 20.71 -1.42 -18.15
C ASN A 22 20.41 -0.52 -19.37
N SER A 23 21.29 0.47 -19.63
CA SER A 23 21.15 1.39 -20.75
C SER A 23 21.13 0.65 -22.11
N PRO A 24 20.40 1.16 -23.12
CA PRO A 24 20.40 0.58 -24.47
C PRO A 24 21.79 0.47 -25.12
N SER A 25 22.70 1.35 -24.75
CA SER A 25 24.09 1.35 -25.27
C SER A 25 25.03 0.31 -24.64
N GLU A 26 24.58 -0.35 -23.57
CA GLU A 26 25.38 -1.33 -22.84
C GLU A 26 25.05 -2.77 -23.25
N THR A 27 26.08 -3.63 -23.23
CA THR A 27 25.89 -5.06 -23.48
C THR A 27 25.03 -5.70 -22.44
N LYS A 28 23.97 -6.39 -22.86
CA LYS A 28 23.02 -7.08 -21.97
C LYS A 28 23.41 -8.55 -21.83
N LYS A 29 23.83 -8.94 -20.62
CA LYS A 29 23.95 -10.36 -20.23
C LYS A 29 22.64 -10.79 -19.60
N PHE A 30 22.01 -11.82 -20.15
CA PHE A 30 20.77 -12.34 -19.59
C PHE A 30 21.02 -12.96 -18.21
N SER A 31 20.21 -12.54 -17.24
CA SER A 31 20.19 -13.07 -15.87
C SER A 31 18.75 -13.36 -15.44
N GLU A 32 18.45 -14.62 -15.27
CA GLU A 32 17.11 -15.05 -14.80
C GLU A 32 16.79 -14.48 -13.40
N LYS A 33 17.81 -14.37 -12.54
CA LYS A 33 17.68 -13.76 -11.21
C LYS A 33 17.25 -12.29 -11.30
N ASP A 34 17.84 -11.54 -12.21
CA ASP A 34 17.51 -10.12 -12.38
C ASP A 34 16.13 -9.95 -13.03
N LEU A 35 15.77 -10.82 -13.99
CA LEU A 35 14.42 -10.86 -14.56
C LEU A 35 13.37 -11.06 -13.46
N ILE A 36 13.54 -12.07 -12.61
CA ILE A 36 12.61 -12.34 -11.49
C ILE A 36 12.52 -11.14 -10.53
N SER A 37 13.66 -10.51 -10.23
CA SER A 37 13.73 -9.34 -9.37
C SER A 37 12.94 -8.16 -9.95
N LEU A 38 13.18 -7.84 -11.22
CA LEU A 38 12.49 -6.76 -11.93
C LEU A 38 10.99 -7.03 -12.10
N GLN A 39 10.61 -8.27 -12.45
CA GLN A 39 9.21 -8.70 -12.52
C GLN A 39 8.49 -8.48 -11.18
N ARG A 40 9.09 -8.94 -10.07
CA ARG A 40 8.50 -8.77 -8.73
C ARG A 40 8.36 -7.31 -8.33
N ARG A 41 9.40 -6.52 -8.60
CA ARG A 41 9.45 -5.12 -8.20
C ARG A 41 8.42 -4.28 -8.94
N PHE A 42 8.24 -4.47 -10.23
CA PHE A 42 7.36 -3.68 -11.07
C PHE A 42 6.03 -4.38 -11.38
N LEU A 43 6.05 -5.44 -12.19
CA LEU A 43 4.83 -6.07 -12.72
C LEU A 43 3.93 -6.62 -11.61
N ASN A 44 4.50 -7.42 -10.71
CA ASN A 44 3.72 -8.00 -9.62
C ASN A 44 3.22 -6.92 -8.64
N THR A 45 4.01 -5.87 -8.41
CA THR A 45 3.60 -4.75 -7.57
C THR A 45 2.42 -4.00 -8.18
N LEU A 46 2.50 -3.65 -9.47
CA LEU A 46 1.40 -2.98 -10.18
C LEU A 46 0.16 -3.85 -10.27
N TRP A 47 0.33 -5.14 -10.56
CA TRP A 47 -0.77 -6.11 -10.56
C TRP A 47 -1.48 -6.20 -9.21
N ASN A 48 -0.74 -6.23 -8.11
CA ASN A 48 -1.31 -6.24 -6.75
C ASN A 48 -2.07 -4.95 -6.44
N VAL A 49 -1.60 -3.79 -6.91
CA VAL A 49 -2.35 -2.51 -6.80
C VAL A 49 -3.66 -2.58 -7.56
N TYR A 50 -3.63 -3.11 -8.80
CA TYR A 50 -4.84 -3.29 -9.60
C TYR A 50 -5.82 -4.28 -8.94
N LYS A 51 -5.36 -5.45 -8.48
CA LYS A 51 -6.20 -6.44 -7.78
C LYS A 51 -6.84 -5.86 -6.52
N PHE A 52 -6.11 -5.03 -5.79
CA PHE A 52 -6.67 -4.30 -4.67
C PHE A 52 -7.78 -3.34 -5.11
N TYR A 53 -7.56 -2.57 -6.17
CA TYR A 53 -8.57 -1.70 -6.76
C TYR A 53 -9.80 -2.49 -7.22
N GLU A 54 -9.60 -3.59 -7.93
CA GLU A 54 -10.67 -4.46 -8.40
C GLU A 54 -11.56 -4.96 -7.26
N THR A 55 -10.95 -5.32 -6.13
CA THR A 55 -11.64 -5.91 -4.97
C THR A 55 -12.35 -4.86 -4.11
N TYR A 56 -11.76 -3.68 -3.91
CA TYR A 56 -12.20 -2.74 -2.88
C TYR A 56 -12.68 -1.39 -3.41
N ALA A 57 -12.50 -1.07 -4.69
CA ALA A 57 -12.95 0.22 -5.20
C ALA A 57 -14.48 0.32 -5.28
N SER A 58 -14.97 1.54 -5.23
CA SER A 58 -16.40 1.85 -5.35
C SER A 58 -16.97 1.28 -6.65
N THR A 59 -18.13 0.65 -6.55
CA THR A 59 -18.93 0.20 -7.70
C THR A 59 -19.66 1.35 -8.38
N LYS A 60 -19.67 2.54 -7.76
CA LYS A 60 -20.26 3.73 -8.37
C LYS A 60 -19.48 4.12 -9.62
N LYS A 61 -20.14 3.99 -10.76
CA LYS A 61 -19.53 4.28 -12.05
C LYS A 61 -19.24 5.79 -12.18
N CYS A 62 -18.06 6.13 -12.67
CA CYS A 62 -17.65 7.51 -12.97
C CYS A 62 -16.60 7.51 -14.08
N ASN A 63 -16.41 8.67 -14.72
CA ASN A 63 -15.36 8.82 -15.72
C ASN A 63 -13.98 8.84 -15.03
N LEU A 64 -13.13 7.88 -15.37
CA LEU A 64 -11.76 7.82 -14.87
C LEU A 64 -10.86 8.75 -15.68
N THR A 65 -10.93 10.06 -15.38
CA THR A 65 -10.15 11.11 -16.06
C THR A 65 -9.60 12.14 -15.07
N LEU A 66 -8.47 12.75 -15.40
CA LEU A 66 -7.92 13.87 -14.63
C LEU A 66 -8.87 15.06 -14.57
N LYS A 67 -9.69 15.27 -15.62
CA LYS A 67 -10.74 16.29 -15.64
C LYS A 67 -11.76 16.08 -14.52
N GLU A 68 -12.13 14.84 -14.26
CA GLU A 68 -13.06 14.49 -13.18
C GLU A 68 -12.45 14.69 -11.78
N ILE A 69 -11.16 14.42 -11.64
CA ILE A 69 -10.39 14.75 -10.42
C ILE A 69 -10.34 16.27 -10.19
N LYS A 70 -10.07 17.06 -11.23
CA LYS A 70 -10.02 18.53 -11.12
C LYS A 70 -11.32 19.13 -10.60
N LYS A 71 -12.47 18.62 -11.02
CA LYS A 71 -13.78 19.07 -10.51
C LYS A 71 -13.92 18.87 -9.00
N ARG A 72 -13.21 17.90 -8.44
CA ARG A 72 -13.27 17.52 -7.02
C ARG A 72 -12.04 17.92 -6.22
N LYS A 73 -11.25 18.88 -6.71
CA LYS A 73 -9.98 19.31 -6.08
C LYS A 73 -10.11 19.64 -4.58
N LYS A 74 -11.27 20.15 -4.15
CA LYS A 74 -11.54 20.50 -2.74
C LYS A 74 -11.69 19.27 -1.84
N ASP A 75 -12.07 18.14 -2.41
CA ASP A 75 -12.34 16.91 -1.68
C ASP A 75 -11.11 15.99 -1.58
N LEU A 76 -10.02 16.34 -2.30
CA LEU A 76 -8.78 15.58 -2.30
C LEU A 76 -8.00 15.80 -1.02
N THR A 77 -7.54 14.70 -0.42
CA THR A 77 -6.56 14.75 0.67
C THR A 77 -5.17 15.19 0.17
N ASP A 78 -4.25 15.55 1.07
CA ASP A 78 -2.88 15.88 0.67
C ASP A 78 -2.18 14.68 0.01
N LEU A 79 -2.52 13.45 0.44
CA LEU A 79 -1.99 12.23 -0.15
C LEU A 79 -2.50 12.01 -1.58
N ASP A 80 -3.78 12.31 -1.84
CA ASP A 80 -4.37 12.26 -3.20
C ASP A 80 -3.70 13.29 -4.11
N LYS A 81 -3.57 14.53 -3.63
CA LYS A 81 -2.89 15.61 -4.35
C LYS A 81 -1.44 15.28 -4.65
N TRP A 82 -0.75 14.64 -3.69
CA TRP A 82 0.63 14.25 -3.86
C TRP A 82 0.80 13.19 -4.96
N ILE A 83 0.00 12.12 -4.94
CA ILE A 83 0.17 11.05 -5.92
C ILE A 83 -0.23 11.50 -7.35
N ILE A 84 -1.22 12.38 -7.47
CA ILE A 84 -1.58 13.01 -8.74
C ILE A 84 -0.43 13.90 -9.24
N SER A 85 0.15 14.71 -8.36
CA SER A 85 1.30 15.55 -8.68
C SER A 85 2.52 14.70 -9.10
N ARG A 86 2.74 13.55 -8.44
CA ARG A 86 3.77 12.59 -8.83
C ARG A 86 3.52 11.98 -10.20
N LEU A 87 2.26 11.62 -10.52
CA LEU A 87 1.87 11.11 -11.83
C LEU A 87 2.21 12.11 -12.92
N GLU A 88 1.76 13.36 -12.76
CA GLU A 88 1.95 14.39 -13.79
C GLU A 88 3.43 14.78 -13.94
N ALA A 89 4.19 14.83 -12.85
CA ALA A 89 5.65 15.02 -12.91
C ALA A 89 6.35 13.84 -13.61
N THR A 90 5.90 12.61 -13.35
CA THR A 90 6.41 11.41 -14.03
C THR A 90 6.11 11.44 -15.52
N LYS A 91 4.89 11.85 -15.92
CA LYS A 91 4.51 12.01 -17.35
C LYS A 91 5.40 13.04 -18.07
N LEU A 92 5.70 14.17 -17.42
CA LEU A 92 6.56 15.20 -17.98
C LEU A 92 7.95 14.65 -18.31
N GLU A 93 8.57 13.98 -17.35
CA GLU A 93 9.90 13.37 -17.54
C GLU A 93 9.83 12.15 -18.49
N TYR A 94 8.77 11.38 -18.46
CA TYR A 94 8.51 10.25 -19.35
C TYR A 94 8.56 10.67 -20.82
N ILE A 95 7.82 11.69 -21.20
CA ILE A 95 7.76 12.22 -22.57
C ILE A 95 9.15 12.71 -22.97
N LYS A 96 9.81 13.50 -22.11
CA LYS A 96 11.15 14.02 -22.35
C LYS A 96 12.18 12.91 -22.63
N TYR A 97 12.22 11.86 -21.82
CA TYR A 97 13.19 10.77 -22.03
C TYR A 97 12.82 9.86 -23.18
N LEU A 98 11.53 9.67 -23.45
CA LEU A 98 11.07 8.89 -24.59
C LEU A 98 11.43 9.57 -25.91
N ASP A 99 11.31 10.89 -26.01
CA ASP A 99 11.75 11.70 -27.18
C ASP A 99 13.27 11.62 -27.39
N GLN A 100 14.03 11.33 -26.33
CA GLN A 100 15.47 11.10 -26.38
C GLN A 100 15.85 9.63 -26.60
N TYR A 101 14.87 8.73 -26.80
CA TYR A 101 15.06 7.27 -26.88
C TYR A 101 15.72 6.64 -25.63
N ASP A 102 15.72 7.35 -24.49
CA ASP A 102 16.28 6.84 -23.24
C ASP A 102 15.23 5.98 -22.48
N THR A 103 14.97 4.82 -23.06
CA THR A 103 13.97 3.87 -22.54
C THR A 103 14.34 3.34 -21.14
N PHE A 104 15.61 3.28 -20.80
CA PHE A 104 16.09 2.86 -19.49
C PHE A 104 15.66 3.85 -18.40
N LYS A 105 15.86 5.15 -18.60
CA LYS A 105 15.35 6.17 -17.66
C LYS A 105 13.84 6.18 -17.57
N VAL A 106 13.15 5.95 -18.66
CA VAL A 106 11.69 5.82 -18.65
C VAL A 106 11.25 4.67 -17.74
N THR A 107 11.86 3.49 -17.84
CA THR A 107 11.51 2.36 -16.98
C THR A 107 11.85 2.61 -15.51
N GLN A 108 12.95 3.30 -15.23
CA GLN A 108 13.28 3.72 -13.85
C GLN A 108 12.23 4.68 -13.27
N LEU A 109 11.74 5.66 -14.05
CA LEU A 109 10.69 6.57 -13.62
C LEU A 109 9.39 5.84 -13.31
N LEU A 110 8.99 4.90 -14.16
CA LEU A 110 7.78 4.09 -13.97
C LEU A 110 7.89 3.20 -12.74
N ASP A 111 9.06 2.58 -12.53
CA ASP A 111 9.32 1.74 -11.36
C ASP A 111 9.23 2.54 -10.06
N LEU A 112 9.87 3.71 -9.99
CA LEU A 112 9.77 4.62 -8.85
C LEU A 112 8.35 5.11 -8.60
N PHE A 113 7.58 5.37 -9.65
CA PHE A 113 6.20 5.80 -9.50
C PHE A 113 5.31 4.67 -8.98
N VAL A 114 5.47 3.44 -9.47
CA VAL A 114 4.71 2.27 -8.99
C VAL A 114 5.06 1.94 -7.54
N ASP A 115 6.33 2.11 -7.13
CA ASP A 115 6.74 2.00 -5.73
C ASP A 115 6.05 3.04 -4.84
N ASP A 116 6.03 4.31 -5.26
CA ASP A 116 5.33 5.40 -4.59
C ASP A 116 3.83 5.12 -4.47
N LEU A 117 3.22 4.63 -5.55
CA LEU A 117 1.80 4.27 -5.60
C LEU A 117 1.47 3.14 -4.62
N SER A 118 2.28 2.08 -4.61
CA SER A 118 2.04 0.89 -3.78
C SER A 118 2.37 1.14 -2.30
N ARG A 119 3.62 1.54 -2.02
CA ARG A 119 4.14 1.61 -0.64
C ARG A 119 3.69 2.84 0.11
N TRP A 120 3.43 3.96 -0.60
CA TRP A 120 3.05 5.21 0.04
C TRP A 120 1.58 5.52 -0.12
N TYR A 121 1.06 5.61 -1.34
CA TYR A 121 -0.33 5.98 -1.54
C TYR A 121 -1.29 4.88 -1.12
N LEU A 122 -1.18 3.69 -1.72
CA LEU A 122 -2.14 2.60 -1.48
C LEU A 122 -2.09 2.09 -0.04
N ARG A 123 -0.89 1.89 0.52
CA ARG A 123 -0.73 1.40 1.89
C ARG A 123 -1.49 2.27 2.90
N ARG A 124 -1.48 3.60 2.73
CA ARG A 124 -2.17 4.54 3.62
C ARG A 124 -3.63 4.75 3.28
N SER A 125 -4.00 4.53 2.02
CA SER A 125 -5.39 4.61 1.56
C SER A 125 -6.17 3.31 1.81
N ARG A 126 -5.51 2.22 2.26
CA ARG A 126 -6.17 0.93 2.47
C ARG A 126 -7.41 1.04 3.34
N ARG A 127 -7.32 1.73 4.48
CA ARG A 127 -8.44 1.88 5.40
C ARG A 127 -9.62 2.63 4.77
N ARG A 128 -9.35 3.66 3.97
CA ARG A 128 -10.36 4.43 3.23
C ARG A 128 -11.15 3.55 2.24
N LEU A 129 -10.51 2.50 1.70
CA LEU A 129 -11.08 1.62 0.68
C LEU A 129 -11.65 0.33 1.26
N GLN A 130 -11.02 -0.26 2.28
CA GLN A 130 -11.43 -1.54 2.86
C GLN A 130 -12.48 -1.41 3.98
N GLN A 131 -12.44 -0.30 4.72
CA GLN A 131 -13.31 -0.03 5.87
C GLN A 131 -13.74 1.44 5.85
N PRO A 132 -14.49 1.87 4.81
CA PRO A 132 -14.84 3.27 4.64
C PRO A 132 -15.76 3.74 5.77
N ASN A 133 -15.36 4.83 6.45
CA ASN A 133 -16.19 5.52 7.43
C ASN A 133 -17.00 6.66 6.79
N ASP A 134 -16.57 7.14 5.60
CA ASP A 134 -17.17 8.20 4.83
C ASP A 134 -17.30 7.75 3.36
N THR A 135 -18.51 7.73 2.86
CA THR A 135 -18.84 7.32 1.49
C THR A 135 -18.27 8.27 0.44
N LYS A 136 -18.15 9.56 0.76
CA LYS A 136 -17.55 10.56 -0.13
C LYS A 136 -16.05 10.35 -0.25
N ASP A 137 -15.35 10.19 0.86
CA ASP A 137 -13.92 9.92 0.90
C ASP A 137 -13.57 8.59 0.22
N TYR A 138 -14.38 7.56 0.45
CA TYR A 138 -14.27 6.27 -0.24
C TYR A 138 -14.38 6.41 -1.76
N PHE A 139 -15.37 7.17 -2.23
CA PHE A 139 -15.54 7.42 -3.66
C PHE A 139 -14.34 8.18 -4.24
N ILE A 140 -13.85 9.22 -3.55
CA ILE A 140 -12.68 10.00 -3.99
C ILE A 140 -11.43 9.14 -4.06
N ALA A 141 -11.15 8.34 -3.04
CA ALA A 141 -10.00 7.43 -3.04
C ALA A 141 -10.08 6.40 -4.19
N SER A 142 -11.29 5.87 -4.46
CA SER A 142 -11.53 4.95 -5.59
C SER A 142 -11.33 5.64 -6.93
N LEU A 143 -11.84 6.87 -7.10
CA LEU A 143 -11.67 7.66 -8.32
C LEU A 143 -10.19 7.95 -8.60
N VAL A 144 -9.45 8.43 -7.59
CA VAL A 144 -8.03 8.77 -7.73
C VAL A 144 -7.22 7.52 -8.13
N LEU A 145 -7.41 6.40 -7.42
CA LEU A 145 -6.69 5.17 -7.73
C LEU A 145 -7.03 4.64 -9.14
N GLY A 146 -8.32 4.69 -9.53
CA GLY A 146 -8.76 4.27 -10.86
C GLY A 146 -8.19 5.13 -11.98
N VAL A 147 -8.16 6.45 -11.82
CA VAL A 147 -7.54 7.37 -12.80
C VAL A 147 -6.05 7.10 -12.93
N ILE A 148 -5.34 6.93 -11.80
CA ILE A 148 -3.91 6.64 -11.83
C ILE A 148 -3.62 5.31 -12.56
N LEU A 149 -4.37 4.26 -12.26
CA LEU A 149 -4.20 2.96 -12.93
C LEU A 149 -4.47 3.07 -14.44
N LYS A 150 -5.45 3.87 -14.85
CA LYS A 150 -5.75 4.10 -16.26
C LYS A 150 -4.65 4.87 -16.98
N GLU A 151 -4.10 5.91 -16.36
CA GLU A 151 -2.95 6.64 -16.91
C GLU A 151 -1.70 5.75 -16.99
N ILE A 152 -1.42 4.95 -15.94
CA ILE A 152 -0.32 3.98 -15.96
C ILE A 152 -0.49 2.97 -17.11
N ALA A 153 -1.70 2.48 -17.36
CA ALA A 153 -1.94 1.54 -18.46
C ALA A 153 -1.47 2.10 -19.80
N LYS A 154 -1.69 3.40 -20.07
CA LYS A 154 -1.18 4.08 -21.27
C LYS A 154 0.35 4.18 -21.28
N LEU A 155 0.95 4.55 -20.14
CA LEU A 155 2.40 4.76 -20.04
C LEU A 155 3.21 3.45 -20.16
N ILE A 156 2.65 2.34 -19.70
CA ILE A 156 3.33 1.04 -19.75
C ILE A 156 3.10 0.27 -21.05
N ALA A 157 2.07 0.62 -21.83
CA ALA A 157 1.69 -0.11 -23.03
C ALA A 157 2.84 -0.30 -24.06
N PRO A 158 3.75 0.66 -24.29
CA PRO A 158 4.89 0.45 -25.18
C PRO A 158 5.89 -0.61 -24.67
N PHE A 159 6.00 -0.79 -23.37
CA PHE A 159 6.97 -1.68 -22.73
C PHE A 159 6.37 -3.06 -22.43
N VAL A 160 5.19 -3.10 -21.86
CA VAL A 160 4.48 -4.32 -21.41
C VAL A 160 3.04 -4.30 -21.95
N PRO A 161 2.88 -4.60 -23.25
CA PRO A 161 1.63 -4.39 -23.97
C PRO A 161 0.46 -5.21 -23.44
N TYR A 162 0.68 -6.46 -23.04
CA TYR A 162 -0.41 -7.32 -22.55
C TYR A 162 -0.95 -6.84 -21.21
N MET A 163 -0.08 -6.46 -20.29
CA MET A 163 -0.51 -5.93 -19.00
C MET A 163 -1.20 -4.57 -19.16
N GLY A 164 -0.67 -3.71 -20.03
CA GLY A 164 -1.30 -2.43 -20.36
C GLY A 164 -2.72 -2.60 -20.87
N GLU A 165 -2.94 -3.54 -21.80
CA GLU A 165 -4.25 -3.84 -22.35
C GLU A 165 -5.21 -4.44 -21.34
N ILE A 166 -4.76 -5.40 -20.53
CA ILE A 166 -5.59 -6.02 -19.47
C ILE A 166 -6.07 -4.95 -18.49
N LEU A 167 -5.18 -4.06 -18.01
CA LEU A 167 -5.55 -2.96 -17.13
C LEU A 167 -6.57 -2.03 -17.78
N TRP A 168 -6.32 -1.63 -19.04
CA TRP A 168 -7.20 -0.75 -19.79
C TRP A 168 -8.61 -1.32 -19.93
N GLN A 169 -8.75 -2.54 -20.42
CA GLN A 169 -10.05 -3.19 -20.62
C GLN A 169 -10.80 -3.38 -19.29
N SER A 170 -10.10 -3.79 -18.26
CA SER A 170 -10.69 -4.02 -16.93
C SER A 170 -11.20 -2.72 -16.29
N LEU A 171 -10.47 -1.62 -16.44
CA LEU A 171 -10.87 -0.30 -15.94
C LEU A 171 -12.01 0.30 -16.78
N LYS A 172 -12.02 0.04 -18.08
CA LYS A 172 -13.08 0.45 -18.99
C LYS A 172 -14.44 -0.12 -18.59
N GLN A 173 -14.50 -1.39 -18.19
CA GLN A 173 -15.74 -2.03 -17.72
C GLN A 173 -16.30 -1.37 -16.44
N LYS A 174 -15.44 -0.78 -15.60
CA LYS A 174 -15.81 -0.06 -14.37
C LYS A 174 -16.13 1.42 -14.59
N SER A 175 -15.72 2.00 -15.73
CA SER A 175 -16.00 3.40 -16.07
C SER A 175 -17.44 3.60 -16.52
N TYR A 176 -18.03 4.77 -16.21
CA TYR A 176 -19.23 5.25 -16.87
C TYR A 176 -18.81 5.80 -18.26
N ILE A 177 -18.82 4.94 -19.24
CA ILE A 177 -18.70 5.41 -20.61
C ILE A 177 -20.11 5.74 -21.06
N ASN A 178 -20.46 7.02 -21.09
CA ASN A 178 -21.54 7.45 -21.95
C ASN A 178 -21.19 6.92 -23.35
N LYS A 179 -22.09 6.20 -24.03
CA LYS A 179 -21.90 5.65 -25.38
C LYS A 179 -21.39 6.69 -26.40
N LYS A 180 -21.39 7.97 -26.03
CA LYS A 180 -20.88 9.12 -26.83
C LYS A 180 -19.42 9.52 -26.50
N SER A 181 -18.78 9.05 -25.43
CA SER A 181 -17.35 9.28 -25.23
C SER A 181 -16.59 8.17 -25.93
N CYS A 182 -15.99 8.48 -27.06
CA CYS A 182 -15.09 7.59 -27.81
C CYS A 182 -13.85 7.27 -26.96
N GLU A 183 -14.01 6.34 -26.01
CA GLU A 183 -12.84 5.75 -25.38
C GLU A 183 -12.29 4.70 -26.36
N GLU A 184 -11.01 4.79 -26.67
CA GLU A 184 -10.35 3.91 -27.62
C GLU A 184 -10.59 2.45 -27.29
N LYS A 185 -10.75 1.61 -28.33
CA LYS A 185 -11.03 0.18 -28.17
C LYS A 185 -9.91 -0.55 -27.45
N SER A 186 -8.69 -0.10 -27.64
CA SER A 186 -7.47 -0.66 -27.08
C SER A 186 -6.60 0.45 -26.47
N VAL A 187 -5.79 0.14 -25.44
CA VAL A 187 -4.80 1.05 -24.91
C VAL A 187 -3.78 1.49 -25.95
N HIS A 188 -3.49 0.63 -26.92
CA HIS A 188 -2.55 0.89 -28.00
C HIS A 188 -3.02 1.93 -29.02
N LEU A 189 -4.31 2.25 -29.01
CA LEU A 189 -4.91 3.35 -29.80
C LEU A 189 -5.08 4.62 -28.98
N ALA A 190 -4.89 4.54 -27.68
CA ALA A 190 -5.06 5.68 -26.78
C ALA A 190 -3.83 6.60 -26.82
N THR A 191 -4.09 7.91 -26.82
CA THR A 191 -3.03 8.93 -26.77
C THR A 191 -2.49 9.08 -25.35
N ILE A 192 -1.18 9.21 -25.24
CA ILE A 192 -0.52 9.66 -24.01
C ILE A 192 -0.64 11.18 -23.98
N ASP A 193 -1.49 11.69 -23.10
CA ASP A 193 -1.70 13.13 -22.96
C ASP A 193 -0.47 13.82 -22.37
N ASN A 194 -0.22 15.04 -22.77
CA ASN A 194 0.79 15.89 -22.13
C ASN A 194 0.52 16.03 -20.63
N ALA A 195 1.58 16.22 -19.87
CA ALA A 195 1.46 16.44 -18.44
C ALA A 195 0.69 17.73 -18.12
N ASP A 196 -0.23 17.65 -17.17
CA ASP A 196 -0.96 18.80 -16.68
C ASP A 196 -0.18 19.52 -15.58
N ILE A 197 0.62 20.50 -15.97
CA ILE A 197 1.50 21.27 -15.07
C ILE A 197 0.71 21.90 -13.91
N SER A 198 -0.59 22.23 -14.09
CA SER A 198 -1.42 22.82 -13.04
C SER A 198 -1.70 21.87 -11.86
N LEU A 199 -1.48 20.57 -12.05
CA LEU A 199 -1.59 19.54 -11.03
C LEU A 199 -0.26 19.23 -10.33
N ILE A 200 0.86 19.74 -10.84
CA ILE A 200 2.19 19.53 -10.25
C ILE A 200 2.39 20.50 -9.09
N ASN A 201 2.42 19.97 -7.88
CA ASN A 201 2.69 20.73 -6.65
C ASN A 201 4.07 20.40 -6.10
N THR A 202 5.10 21.12 -6.57
CA THR A 202 6.50 20.91 -6.18
C THR A 202 6.74 21.07 -4.67
N LYS A 203 6.01 21.99 -4.02
CA LYS A 203 6.11 22.22 -2.58
C LYS A 203 5.61 20.99 -1.80
N LEU A 204 4.46 20.43 -2.19
CA LEU A 204 3.90 19.23 -1.58
C LEU A 204 4.82 18.02 -1.81
N MET A 205 5.37 17.86 -3.01
CA MET A 205 6.32 16.80 -3.34
C MET A 205 7.58 16.90 -2.48
N LYS A 206 8.18 18.08 -2.34
CA LYS A 206 9.33 18.31 -1.45
C LYS A 206 9.00 17.99 0.00
N SER A 207 7.84 18.41 0.49
CA SER A 207 7.40 18.12 1.86
C SER A 207 7.22 16.62 2.11
N MET A 208 6.65 15.89 1.12
CA MET A 208 6.51 14.42 1.20
C MET A 208 7.86 13.71 1.17
N ASN A 209 8.81 14.15 0.36
CA ASN A 209 10.15 13.58 0.34
C ASN A 209 10.84 13.76 1.69
N ALA A 210 10.82 14.96 2.27
CA ALA A 210 11.37 15.22 3.57
C ALA A 210 10.70 14.39 4.68
N LEU A 211 9.38 14.20 4.60
CA LEU A 211 8.64 13.31 5.51
C LEU A 211 9.13 11.86 5.39
N ARG A 212 9.33 11.37 4.16
CA ARG A 212 9.83 10.01 3.90
C ARG A 212 11.23 9.79 4.42
N ASP A 213 12.11 10.79 4.27
CA ASP A 213 13.48 10.74 4.79
C ASP A 213 13.49 10.62 6.33
N ILE A 214 12.66 11.41 7.03
CA ILE A 214 12.50 11.27 8.47
C ILE A 214 11.92 9.91 8.84
N ALA A 215 10.90 9.42 8.12
CA ALA A 215 10.35 8.12 8.39
C ALA A 215 11.40 7.01 8.26
N ASN A 216 12.22 7.04 7.22
CA ASN A 216 13.30 6.08 7.02
C ASN A 216 14.34 6.13 8.13
N LYS A 217 14.78 7.33 8.54
CA LYS A 217 15.72 7.52 9.66
C LYS A 217 15.13 7.00 10.96
N ALA A 218 13.86 7.30 11.24
CA ALA A 218 13.19 6.84 12.45
C ALA A 218 13.01 5.30 12.46
N LEU A 219 12.70 4.70 11.35
CA LEU A 219 12.60 3.24 11.23
C LEU A 219 13.96 2.56 11.39
N LYS A 220 15.03 3.15 10.84
CA LYS A 220 16.41 2.69 11.06
C LYS A 220 16.79 2.77 12.54
N GLN A 221 16.53 3.91 13.20
CA GLN A 221 16.79 4.06 14.64
C GLN A 221 16.00 3.06 15.50
N ARG A 222 14.73 2.76 15.13
CA ARG A 222 13.95 1.69 15.78
C ARG A 222 14.64 0.33 15.66
N GLN A 223 15.16 0.01 14.48
CA GLN A 223 15.85 -1.25 14.23
C GLN A 223 17.13 -1.36 15.07
N GLU A 224 17.93 -0.29 15.13
CA GLU A 224 19.15 -0.21 15.93
C GLU A 224 18.87 -0.37 17.44
N LEU A 225 17.73 0.15 17.90
CA LEU A 225 17.25 0.05 19.29
C LEU A 225 16.51 -1.28 19.58
N GLY A 226 16.35 -2.18 18.61
CA GLY A 226 15.59 -3.42 18.77
C GLY A 226 14.09 -3.24 19.01
N ILE A 227 13.52 -2.05 18.75
CA ILE A 227 12.12 -1.74 19.00
C ILE A 227 11.28 -2.19 17.82
N LYS A 228 10.37 -3.15 18.06
CA LYS A 228 9.44 -3.62 17.02
C LYS A 228 8.59 -2.46 16.48
N ILE A 229 8.38 -2.43 15.15
CA ILE A 229 7.62 -1.34 14.50
C ILE A 229 6.18 -1.23 15.03
N ARG A 230 5.61 -2.34 15.52
CA ARG A 230 4.24 -2.41 16.08
C ARG A 230 4.14 -1.89 17.49
N GLN A 231 5.26 -1.78 18.20
CA GLN A 231 5.30 -1.16 19.50
C GLN A 231 5.12 0.35 19.33
N PRO A 232 4.00 0.97 19.74
CA PRO A 232 3.85 2.41 19.66
C PRO A 232 4.79 3.08 20.65
N LEU A 233 5.34 4.23 20.27
CA LEU A 233 6.14 5.10 21.13
C LEU A 233 5.37 6.38 21.45
N ALA A 234 5.72 7.02 22.56
CA ALA A 234 5.07 8.25 22.99
C ALA A 234 5.30 9.39 22.00
N SER A 235 6.55 9.59 21.56
CA SER A 235 6.88 10.69 20.65
C SER A 235 8.15 10.44 19.84
N ILE A 236 8.26 11.22 18.75
CA ILE A 236 9.50 11.52 18.07
C ILE A 236 9.81 13.01 18.26
N SER A 237 11.04 13.35 18.57
CA SER A 237 11.53 14.72 18.59
C SER A 237 12.39 15.00 17.37
N LEU A 238 12.14 16.10 16.69
CA LEU A 238 12.87 16.55 15.50
C LEU A 238 13.65 17.84 15.86
N GLU A 239 14.91 17.93 15.42
CA GLU A 239 15.74 19.12 15.59
C GLU A 239 15.12 20.33 14.88
N LYS A 240 14.71 20.14 13.62
CA LYS A 240 14.17 21.22 12.77
C LYS A 240 12.66 21.15 12.68
N LYS A 241 12.02 22.31 12.83
CA LYS A 241 10.58 22.44 12.60
C LYS A 241 10.25 22.26 11.13
N MET A 242 9.42 21.28 10.83
CA MET A 242 8.92 21.05 9.47
C MET A 242 7.58 21.74 9.26
N ASN A 243 7.42 22.36 8.10
CA ASN A 243 6.13 22.93 7.70
C ASN A 243 5.24 21.84 7.07
N LEU A 244 4.74 20.94 7.93
CA LEU A 244 3.84 19.85 7.54
C LEU A 244 2.40 20.22 7.87
N SER A 245 1.48 19.91 6.96
CA SER A 245 0.06 19.97 7.25
C SER A 245 -0.33 18.98 8.35
N LYS A 246 -1.51 19.14 8.95
CA LYS A 246 -2.03 18.18 9.95
C LYS A 246 -2.09 16.75 9.38
N ASN A 247 -2.52 16.62 8.12
CA ASN A 247 -2.60 15.31 7.45
C ASN A 247 -1.22 14.68 7.26
N MET A 248 -0.22 15.45 6.86
CA MET A 248 1.15 14.96 6.70
C MET A 248 1.78 14.55 8.03
N LYS A 249 1.51 15.29 9.12
CA LYS A 249 1.94 14.89 10.47
C LYS A 249 1.33 13.54 10.86
N ASN A 250 0.03 13.34 10.59
CA ASN A 250 -0.64 12.05 10.86
C ASN A 250 0.00 10.92 10.04
N ILE A 251 0.29 11.15 8.75
CA ILE A 251 0.97 10.17 7.89
C ILE A 251 2.33 9.76 8.50
N LEU A 252 3.11 10.73 8.98
CA LEU A 252 4.40 10.43 9.61
C LEU A 252 4.22 9.65 10.92
N MET A 253 3.31 10.10 11.80
CA MET A 253 3.03 9.41 13.06
C MET A 253 2.57 7.96 12.86
N ASP A 254 1.70 7.74 11.87
CA ASP A 254 1.22 6.40 11.55
C ASP A 254 2.34 5.51 10.97
N GLU A 255 3.21 6.08 10.11
CA GLU A 255 4.31 5.33 9.50
C GLU A 255 5.33 4.84 10.50
N ILE A 256 5.74 5.71 11.40
CA ILE A 256 6.75 5.39 12.42
C ILE A 256 6.14 4.92 13.74
N ASN A 257 4.81 4.82 13.82
CA ASN A 257 4.05 4.38 14.98
C ASN A 257 4.38 5.14 16.27
N VAL A 258 4.20 6.47 16.23
CA VAL A 258 4.35 7.36 17.40
C VAL A 258 3.06 8.14 17.64
N LYS A 259 2.83 8.59 18.89
CA LYS A 259 1.64 9.35 19.26
C LYS A 259 1.77 10.85 19.02
N LYS A 260 3.00 11.39 19.08
CA LYS A 260 3.26 12.83 18.96
C LYS A 260 4.55 13.10 18.20
N ILE A 261 4.60 14.26 17.53
CA ILE A 261 5.82 14.83 16.96
C ILE A 261 6.15 16.09 17.76
N LEU A 262 7.34 16.15 18.34
CA LEU A 262 7.88 17.27 19.09
C LEU A 262 8.98 17.95 18.27
N PHE A 263 9.26 19.22 18.58
CA PHE A 263 10.36 19.98 17.98
C PHE A 263 11.27 20.48 19.08
N ASN A 264 12.54 20.14 18.99
CA ASN A 264 13.54 20.54 19.96
C ASN A 264 14.83 20.95 19.25
N SER A 265 15.02 22.26 19.05
CA SER A 265 16.22 22.81 18.39
C SER A 265 17.52 22.67 19.19
N LYS A 266 17.44 22.26 20.46
CA LYS A 266 18.62 22.07 21.35
C LYS A 266 19.11 20.61 21.36
N GLN A 267 18.40 19.68 20.70
CA GLN A 267 18.88 18.29 20.62
C GLN A 267 20.08 18.17 19.67
N LYS A 268 21.00 17.24 20.00
CA LYS A 268 22.20 16.99 19.18
C LYS A 268 21.91 16.16 17.92
N GLU A 269 20.89 15.30 17.98
CA GLU A 269 20.53 14.39 16.90
C GLU A 269 19.39 15.01 16.06
N GLU A 270 19.41 14.76 14.75
CA GLU A 270 18.35 15.24 13.85
C GLU A 270 16.98 14.70 14.26
N ILE A 271 16.92 13.44 14.74
CA ILE A 271 15.74 12.78 15.25
C ILE A 271 16.05 12.07 16.58
N TYR A 272 15.09 12.01 17.48
CA TYR A 272 15.15 11.26 18.73
C TYR A 272 13.82 10.57 19.00
N LEU A 273 13.83 9.26 19.22
CA LEU A 273 12.65 8.45 19.59
C LEU A 273 12.58 8.33 21.11
N ASP A 274 11.43 8.67 21.68
CA ASP A 274 11.17 8.46 23.09
C ASP A 274 10.99 6.96 23.38
N GLN A 275 11.95 6.38 24.10
CA GLN A 275 12.00 4.95 24.40
C GLN A 275 11.22 4.57 25.66
N LYS A 276 10.68 5.56 26.41
CA LYS A 276 9.93 5.28 27.63
C LYS A 276 8.56 4.72 27.28
N LEU A 277 8.33 3.47 27.67
CA LEU A 277 7.07 2.78 27.44
C LEU A 277 6.19 2.91 28.67
N THR A 278 5.01 3.50 28.49
CA THR A 278 3.94 3.43 29.49
C THR A 278 3.20 2.10 29.39
N LYS A 279 2.48 1.72 30.45
CA LYS A 279 1.70 0.49 30.48
C LYS A 279 0.71 0.43 29.30
N GLU A 280 0.07 1.56 28.96
CA GLU A 280 -0.88 1.67 27.86
C GLU A 280 -0.20 1.43 26.48
N LEU A 281 1.03 1.94 26.30
CA LEU A 281 1.79 1.73 25.05
C LEU A 281 2.22 0.29 24.89
N VAL A 282 2.60 -0.38 25.98
CA VAL A 282 2.92 -1.80 25.97
C VAL A 282 1.69 -2.63 25.62
N GLU A 283 0.56 -2.38 26.28
CA GLU A 283 -0.72 -3.05 25.99
C GLU A 283 -1.15 -2.86 24.53
N GLU A 284 -1.04 -1.64 24.00
CA GLU A 284 -1.38 -1.38 22.59
C GLU A 284 -0.44 -2.14 21.64
N GLY A 285 0.85 -2.24 21.97
CA GLY A 285 1.83 -3.01 21.20
C GLY A 285 1.46 -4.50 21.15
N GLN A 286 1.13 -5.06 22.29
CA GLN A 286 0.70 -6.47 22.43
C GLN A 286 -0.60 -6.74 21.67
N TYR A 287 -1.58 -5.83 21.76
CA TYR A 287 -2.81 -5.93 20.98
C TYR A 287 -2.54 -5.97 19.47
N ARG A 288 -1.68 -5.10 18.96
CA ARG A 288 -1.32 -5.06 17.54
C ARG A 288 -0.58 -6.33 17.09
N GLU A 289 0.24 -6.90 17.97
CA GLU A 289 0.92 -8.17 17.69
C GLU A 289 -0.08 -9.34 17.65
N LEU A 290 -1.06 -9.36 18.55
CA LEU A 290 -2.14 -10.35 18.55
C LEU A 290 -2.96 -10.27 17.26
N VAL A 291 -3.39 -9.08 16.85
CA VAL A 291 -4.12 -8.87 15.58
C VAL A 291 -3.31 -9.41 14.40
N ARG A 292 -2.02 -9.10 14.36
CA ARG A 292 -1.16 -9.60 13.29
C ARG A 292 -1.06 -11.11 13.28
N THR A 293 -0.81 -11.73 14.43
CA THR A 293 -0.69 -13.19 14.52
C THR A 293 -1.94 -13.86 13.98
N ILE A 294 -3.13 -13.34 14.30
CA ILE A 294 -4.39 -13.87 13.76
C ILE A 294 -4.48 -13.64 12.24
N GLN A 295 -4.05 -12.49 11.73
CA GLN A 295 -4.06 -12.20 10.29
C GLN A 295 -3.04 -13.08 9.52
N ASP A 296 -1.86 -13.33 10.09
CA ASP A 296 -0.86 -14.23 9.51
C ASP A 296 -1.43 -15.67 9.42
N ILE A 297 -2.12 -16.16 10.48
CA ILE A 297 -2.80 -17.46 10.45
C ILE A 297 -3.92 -17.49 9.40
N ARG A 298 -4.71 -16.43 9.28
CA ARG A 298 -5.73 -16.34 8.22
C ARG A 298 -5.12 -16.44 6.83
N GLN A 299 -3.96 -15.82 6.61
CA GLN A 299 -3.22 -15.89 5.35
C GLN A 299 -2.66 -17.29 5.09
N GLU A 300 -2.05 -17.92 6.09
CA GLU A 300 -1.57 -19.31 6.02
C GLU A 300 -2.69 -20.29 5.61
N LEU A 301 -3.91 -20.03 6.08
CA LEU A 301 -5.09 -20.83 5.79
C LEU A 301 -5.84 -20.40 4.50
N ASN A 302 -5.30 -19.43 3.74
CA ASN A 302 -5.91 -18.85 2.54
C ASN A 302 -7.35 -18.34 2.76
N LEU A 303 -7.68 -17.86 3.97
CA LEU A 303 -8.99 -17.35 4.30
C LEU A 303 -9.21 -15.98 3.67
N VAL A 304 -10.37 -15.82 3.02
CA VAL A 304 -10.77 -14.53 2.42
C VAL A 304 -11.54 -13.66 3.44
N PRO A 305 -11.68 -12.35 3.19
CA PRO A 305 -12.36 -11.43 4.12
C PRO A 305 -13.82 -11.79 4.47
N LYS A 306 -14.47 -12.61 3.64
CA LYS A 306 -15.85 -13.10 3.88
C LYS A 306 -15.89 -14.28 4.85
N ASP A 307 -14.80 -15.01 5.00
CA ASP A 307 -14.74 -16.16 5.89
C ASP A 307 -14.73 -15.68 7.34
N LYS A 308 -15.77 -16.07 8.07
CA LYS A 308 -15.88 -15.79 9.51
C LYS A 308 -15.19 -16.85 10.32
N ILE A 309 -14.47 -16.44 11.35
CA ILE A 309 -13.75 -17.35 12.26
C ILE A 309 -14.25 -17.23 13.68
N ILE A 310 -14.02 -18.28 14.46
CA ILE A 310 -14.14 -18.29 15.92
C ILE A 310 -12.73 -18.30 16.50
N LEU A 311 -12.49 -17.43 17.46
CA LEU A 311 -11.23 -17.38 18.22
C LEU A 311 -11.46 -18.05 19.57
N SER A 312 -10.58 -18.96 19.94
CA SER A 312 -10.55 -19.53 21.29
C SER A 312 -9.16 -19.32 21.90
N PHE A 313 -9.15 -18.95 23.16
CA PHE A 313 -7.95 -18.82 23.97
C PHE A 313 -8.02 -19.81 25.15
N THR A 314 -6.94 -20.61 25.30
CA THR A 314 -6.78 -21.53 26.44
C THR A 314 -5.44 -21.25 27.13
N ASN A 315 -5.23 -21.82 28.33
CA ASN A 315 -4.08 -21.53 29.18
C ASN A 315 -3.93 -20.04 29.56
N TRP A 316 -5.08 -19.37 29.73
CA TRP A 316 -5.15 -17.97 30.15
C TRP A 316 -5.20 -17.85 31.68
N ASP A 317 -4.78 -16.70 32.20
CA ASP A 317 -5.04 -16.25 33.55
C ASP A 317 -5.95 -15.02 33.58
N LEU A 318 -6.32 -14.57 34.76
CA LEU A 318 -7.26 -13.45 34.92
C LEU A 318 -6.75 -12.15 34.27
N GLU A 319 -5.43 -11.92 34.27
CA GLU A 319 -4.82 -10.70 33.69
C GLU A 319 -4.91 -10.73 32.16
N THR A 320 -4.49 -11.84 31.53
CA THR A 320 -4.60 -12.02 30.07
C THR A 320 -6.04 -12.07 29.57
N GLN A 321 -6.96 -12.67 30.34
CA GLN A 321 -8.37 -12.66 30.03
C GLN A 321 -8.94 -11.23 30.05
N THR A 322 -8.58 -10.45 31.09
CA THR A 322 -9.00 -9.05 31.22
C THR A 322 -8.48 -8.22 30.05
N PHE A 323 -7.21 -8.40 29.67
CA PHE A 323 -6.60 -7.75 28.50
C PHE A 323 -7.36 -8.10 27.21
N ILE A 324 -7.61 -9.38 26.94
CA ILE A 324 -8.32 -9.81 25.73
C ILE A 324 -9.76 -9.26 25.72
N ASN A 325 -10.46 -9.29 26.86
CA ASN A 325 -11.81 -8.76 26.98
C ASN A 325 -11.87 -7.24 26.75
N LYS A 326 -10.88 -6.49 27.24
CA LYS A 326 -10.75 -5.03 26.98
C LYS A 326 -10.77 -4.71 25.48
N TYR A 327 -10.14 -5.53 24.67
CA TYR A 327 -10.04 -5.32 23.22
C TYR A 327 -10.99 -6.18 22.39
N LYS A 328 -11.86 -6.97 22.99
CA LYS A 328 -12.70 -7.99 22.34
C LYS A 328 -13.48 -7.46 21.11
N THR A 329 -14.24 -6.39 21.29
CA THR A 329 -15.07 -5.83 20.21
C THR A 329 -14.22 -5.37 19.02
N LYS A 330 -13.13 -4.67 19.31
CA LYS A 330 -12.19 -4.17 18.29
C LYS A 330 -11.47 -5.33 17.59
N LEU A 331 -11.04 -6.34 18.35
CA LEU A 331 -10.39 -7.53 17.84
C LEU A 331 -11.28 -8.27 16.84
N LEU A 332 -12.53 -8.56 17.24
CA LEU A 332 -13.49 -9.26 16.39
C LEU A 332 -13.73 -8.54 15.06
N GLN A 333 -13.82 -7.21 15.08
CA GLN A 333 -13.99 -6.40 13.88
C GLN A 333 -12.73 -6.43 12.96
N GLU A 334 -11.55 -6.23 13.54
CA GLU A 334 -10.30 -6.12 12.77
C GLU A 334 -9.91 -7.46 12.12
N VAL A 335 -10.10 -8.58 12.82
CA VAL A 335 -9.73 -9.90 12.30
C VAL A 335 -10.89 -10.64 11.62
N LYS A 336 -12.07 -9.99 11.48
CA LYS A 336 -13.28 -10.58 10.88
C LYS A 336 -13.73 -11.86 11.57
N ALA A 337 -13.55 -11.93 12.90
CA ALA A 337 -14.06 -13.02 13.72
C ALA A 337 -15.52 -12.78 14.13
N ASN A 338 -16.30 -13.86 14.23
CA ASN A 338 -17.68 -13.81 14.66
C ASN A 338 -17.80 -13.92 16.18
N ARG A 339 -16.94 -14.72 16.80
CA ARG A 339 -17.02 -15.03 18.23
C ARG A 339 -15.64 -15.23 18.83
N LEU A 340 -15.51 -14.87 20.10
CA LEU A 340 -14.32 -15.12 20.92
C LEU A 340 -14.76 -15.83 22.21
N VAL A 341 -14.09 -16.93 22.54
CA VAL A 341 -14.37 -17.76 23.71
C VAL A 341 -13.07 -18.09 24.46
N PHE A 342 -13.20 -18.50 25.72
CA PHE A 342 -12.10 -18.89 26.59
C PHE A 342 -12.23 -20.37 27.01
N VAL A 343 -12.60 -21.20 26.04
CA VAL A 343 -12.79 -22.64 26.22
C VAL A 343 -12.13 -23.41 25.08
N THR A 344 -11.80 -24.66 25.29
CA THR A 344 -11.29 -25.52 24.23
C THR A 344 -12.35 -25.74 23.15
N ILE A 345 -11.93 -25.74 21.89
CA ILE A 345 -12.77 -26.06 20.73
C ILE A 345 -12.25 -27.36 20.13
N ASP A 346 -13.07 -28.41 20.08
CA ASP A 346 -12.65 -29.72 19.56
C ASP A 346 -12.44 -29.74 18.04
N LYS A 347 -13.25 -28.97 17.30
CA LYS A 347 -13.12 -28.85 15.84
C LYS A 347 -12.49 -27.53 15.47
N PHE A 348 -11.22 -27.53 15.17
CA PHE A 348 -10.45 -26.36 14.78
C PHE A 348 -9.64 -26.59 13.50
N ILE A 349 -9.24 -25.51 12.85
CA ILE A 349 -8.41 -25.55 11.62
C ILE A 349 -6.94 -25.23 11.89
N LYS A 350 -6.65 -24.48 12.94
CA LYS A 350 -5.29 -24.12 13.34
C LYS A 350 -5.20 -23.81 14.81
N GLN A 351 -4.10 -24.25 15.41
CA GLN A 351 -3.74 -23.94 16.79
C GLN A 351 -2.32 -23.38 16.80
N LYS A 352 -2.06 -22.38 17.63
CA LYS A 352 -0.75 -21.74 17.75
C LYS A 352 -0.52 -21.23 19.17
N GLU A 353 0.67 -21.51 19.69
CA GLU A 353 1.13 -20.89 20.93
C GLU A 353 1.47 -19.42 20.67
N ILE A 354 0.98 -18.52 21.50
CA ILE A 354 1.22 -17.08 21.44
C ILE A 354 1.64 -16.57 22.81
N GLU A 355 2.31 -15.43 22.83
CA GLU A 355 2.73 -14.78 24.07
C GLU A 355 2.03 -13.44 24.22
N ILE A 356 1.34 -13.24 25.36
CA ILE A 356 0.69 -11.98 25.74
C ILE A 356 1.10 -11.70 27.20
N GLN A 357 1.59 -10.48 27.46
CA GLN A 357 2.04 -10.05 28.81
C GLN A 357 3.08 -11.02 29.42
N ASN A 358 4.02 -11.52 28.59
CA ASN A 358 5.05 -12.51 28.96
C ASN A 358 4.47 -13.86 29.41
N LYS A 359 3.22 -14.16 29.06
CA LYS A 359 2.53 -15.42 29.37
C LYS A 359 2.16 -16.15 28.09
N LYS A 360 2.38 -17.47 28.10
CA LYS A 360 2.07 -18.33 26.97
C LYS A 360 0.62 -18.75 27.01
N LEU A 361 -0.11 -18.45 25.95
CA LEU A 361 -1.49 -18.88 25.71
C LEU A 361 -1.57 -19.70 24.44
N VAL A 362 -2.61 -20.48 24.33
CA VAL A 362 -2.91 -21.20 23.08
C VAL A 362 -4.08 -20.54 22.38
N LEU A 363 -3.80 -20.02 21.19
CA LEU A 363 -4.81 -19.47 20.28
C LEU A 363 -5.26 -20.56 19.33
N THR A 364 -6.56 -20.83 19.30
CA THR A 364 -7.19 -21.80 18.42
C THR A 364 -8.17 -21.08 17.49
N ILE A 365 -8.11 -21.38 16.20
CA ILE A 365 -8.98 -20.80 15.18
C ILE A 365 -9.84 -21.89 14.55
N ALA A 366 -11.15 -21.67 14.54
CA ALA A 366 -12.15 -22.50 13.86
C ALA A 366 -12.96 -21.68 12.86
N LEU A 367 -13.53 -22.32 11.83
CA LEU A 367 -14.47 -21.66 10.93
C LEU A 367 -15.84 -21.51 11.61
N PHE A 368 -16.45 -20.36 11.38
CA PHE A 368 -17.84 -20.10 11.78
C PHE A 368 -18.78 -20.47 10.62
N GLY A 369 -19.62 -21.49 10.85
CA GLY A 369 -20.50 -22.05 9.81
C GLY A 369 -19.85 -23.23 9.11
N ASN A 370 -20.51 -24.38 9.13
CA ASN A 370 -20.07 -25.57 8.42
C ASN A 370 -19.98 -25.29 6.92
N LYS A 371 -18.78 -25.11 6.38
CA LYS A 371 -18.55 -25.57 5.02
C LYS A 371 -18.35 -27.09 5.13
N LYS A 372 -19.39 -27.85 4.75
CA LYS A 372 -19.25 -29.25 4.37
C LYS A 372 -18.25 -29.38 3.24
#